data_e00c675ff252eec6485a8a4e745209d4
#
_entry.id   e00c675ff252eec6485a8a4e745209d4
#
_cell.length_a   1.000
_cell.length_b   1.000
_cell.length_c   1.000
_cell.angle_alpha   90.00
_cell.angle_beta   90.00
_cell.angle_gamma   90.00
#
_symmetry.space_group_name_H-M   'P 1'
#
loop_
_entity.id
_entity.type
_entity.pdbx_description
1 polymer ?
#
loop_
_entity_poly.entity_id
_entity_poly.type
_entity_poly.pdbx_seq_one_letter_code
_entity_poly.pdbx_strand_id
1 'polypeptide(L)'
;MSQQKPSKLRLEHLVKLEPLTANQATAFAKYKEGSNLVLTGCAGTGKTFIGSYLALEQVMDKDTPYEKLIVVRSAVPTRDMGFLPGTMEEKEDAYTAPYRAIINDLFDDKGAWDKLTQSKNIEFLTTSFIRGLTIKNAIVIIDEAQNCNYHELCSVITRLGDNTKMIVSGDYYQSDFRHNNDKNGIGEFLKILDAMKYFDRIDFGWEDIVRSGLVRDFLMTKELVETGKL
;
A
#
# COMPACT_ATOMS: atom_id res chain seq x y z
N MET A 1 28.78 19.03 -20.05
CA MET A 1 28.19 17.84 -19.36
C MET A 1 26.80 17.68 -19.92
N SER A 2 26.59 16.71 -20.83
CA SER A 2 25.25 16.42 -21.38
C SER A 2 24.43 15.72 -20.26
N GLN A 3 23.41 16.38 -19.73
CA GLN A 3 22.41 15.74 -18.91
C GLN A 3 21.72 14.68 -19.79
N GLN A 4 22.04 13.42 -19.56
CA GLN A 4 21.27 12.31 -20.13
C GLN A 4 19.83 12.46 -19.61
N LYS A 5 18.87 12.66 -20.53
CA LYS A 5 17.44 12.60 -20.20
C LYS A 5 17.18 11.26 -19.52
N PRO A 6 16.50 11.24 -18.35
CA PRO A 6 16.18 10.00 -17.68
C PRO A 6 15.41 9.09 -18.65
N SER A 7 15.88 7.86 -18.81
CA SER A 7 15.18 6.90 -19.66
C SER A 7 13.81 6.61 -19.04
N LYS A 8 12.75 6.77 -19.84
CA LYS A 8 11.37 6.49 -19.38
C LYS A 8 11.25 5.01 -19.04
N LEU A 9 10.77 4.69 -17.81
CA LEU A 9 10.48 3.31 -17.42
C LEU A 9 9.29 2.77 -18.22
N ARG A 10 9.29 1.45 -18.44
CA ARG A 10 8.27 0.72 -19.18
C ARG A 10 7.97 -0.59 -18.45
N LEU A 11 6.88 -1.26 -18.82
CA LEU A 11 6.49 -2.56 -18.26
C LEU A 11 7.62 -3.61 -18.35
N GLU A 12 8.38 -3.63 -19.44
CA GLU A 12 9.50 -4.55 -19.65
C GLU A 12 10.67 -4.38 -18.66
N HIS A 13 10.72 -3.22 -17.96
CA HIS A 13 11.73 -2.96 -16.91
C HIS A 13 11.24 -3.39 -15.52
N LEU A 14 9.97 -3.73 -15.37
CA LEU A 14 9.42 -4.23 -14.11
C LEU A 14 9.89 -5.69 -13.91
N VAL A 15 10.50 -5.97 -12.77
CA VAL A 15 10.95 -7.33 -12.41
C VAL A 15 9.71 -8.25 -12.37
N LYS A 16 9.81 -9.40 -13.03
CA LYS A 16 8.72 -10.36 -12.99
C LYS A 16 8.65 -11.00 -11.61
N LEU A 17 7.57 -10.73 -10.90
CA LEU A 17 7.31 -11.25 -9.57
C LEU A 17 6.42 -12.49 -9.63
N GLU A 18 6.85 -13.55 -8.96
CA GLU A 18 6.03 -14.74 -8.74
C GLU A 18 5.58 -14.79 -7.26
N PRO A 19 4.34 -15.18 -6.98
CA PRO A 19 3.86 -15.29 -5.62
C PRO A 19 4.61 -16.39 -4.86
N LEU A 20 5.03 -16.09 -3.63
CA LEU A 20 5.79 -17.00 -2.77
C LEU A 20 4.90 -17.84 -1.85
N THR A 21 3.64 -17.44 -1.64
CA THR A 21 2.68 -18.11 -0.77
C THR A 21 1.32 -18.27 -1.43
N ALA A 22 0.46 -19.11 -0.87
CA ALA A 22 -0.87 -19.35 -1.42
C ALA A 22 -1.75 -18.08 -1.38
N ASN A 23 -1.68 -17.29 -0.30
CA ASN A 23 -2.43 -16.04 -0.19
C ASN A 23 -1.90 -14.97 -1.14
N GLN A 24 -0.58 -14.92 -1.39
CA GLN A 24 -0.03 -14.08 -2.45
C GLN A 24 -0.58 -14.49 -3.82
N ALA A 25 -0.59 -15.80 -4.14
CA ALA A 25 -1.14 -16.30 -5.40
C ALA A 25 -2.64 -15.94 -5.56
N THR A 26 -3.40 -16.03 -4.47
CA THR A 26 -4.81 -15.63 -4.44
C THR A 26 -4.96 -14.13 -4.74
N ALA A 27 -4.13 -13.27 -4.14
CA ALA A 27 -4.15 -11.83 -4.40
C ALA A 27 -3.88 -11.52 -5.87
N PHE A 28 -2.88 -12.19 -6.49
CA PHE A 28 -2.58 -12.04 -7.91
C PHE A 28 -3.77 -12.46 -8.80
N ALA A 29 -4.38 -13.61 -8.49
CA ALA A 29 -5.52 -14.12 -9.26
C ALA A 29 -6.72 -13.17 -9.19
N LYS A 30 -7.13 -12.77 -7.96
CA LYS A 30 -8.25 -11.85 -7.75
C LYS A 30 -8.05 -10.49 -8.40
N TYR A 31 -6.83 -9.97 -8.33
CA TYR A 31 -6.51 -8.71 -8.97
C TYR A 31 -6.61 -8.78 -10.51
N LYS A 32 -6.16 -9.89 -11.12
CA LYS A 32 -6.29 -10.15 -12.56
C LYS A 32 -7.75 -10.35 -13.00
N GLU A 33 -8.60 -10.91 -12.13
CA GLU A 33 -10.05 -11.02 -12.35
C GLU A 33 -10.77 -9.65 -12.34
N GLY A 34 -10.08 -8.56 -11.94
CA GLY A 34 -10.61 -7.21 -11.96
C GLY A 34 -11.01 -6.67 -10.59
N SER A 35 -10.89 -7.45 -9.52
CA SER A 35 -11.26 -7.04 -8.17
C SER A 35 -10.36 -5.94 -7.62
N ASN A 36 -10.92 -5.06 -6.79
CA ASN A 36 -10.16 -4.32 -5.80
C ASN A 36 -9.75 -5.26 -4.67
N LEU A 37 -8.63 -4.97 -4.01
CA LEU A 37 -8.11 -5.86 -2.97
C LEU A 37 -8.15 -5.23 -1.59
N VAL A 38 -8.43 -6.07 -0.59
CA VAL A 38 -8.20 -5.78 0.82
C VAL A 38 -7.17 -6.80 1.33
N LEU A 39 -5.95 -6.34 1.57
CA LEU A 39 -4.81 -7.15 2.01
C LEU A 39 -4.60 -6.92 3.51
N THR A 40 -5.00 -7.90 4.33
CA THR A 40 -4.96 -7.80 5.78
C THR A 40 -4.04 -8.86 6.40
N GLY A 41 -3.68 -8.71 7.67
CA GLY A 41 -2.96 -9.73 8.43
C GLY A 41 -1.52 -9.37 8.76
N CYS A 42 -0.74 -10.38 9.14
CA CYS A 42 0.56 -10.26 9.79
C CYS A 42 1.56 -9.37 9.06
N ALA A 43 2.42 -8.71 9.83
CA ALA A 43 3.57 -7.99 9.30
C ALA A 43 4.56 -8.94 8.58
N GLY A 44 5.33 -8.41 7.65
CA GLY A 44 6.38 -9.17 6.96
C GLY A 44 5.92 -10.12 5.87
N THR A 45 4.63 -10.10 5.50
CA THR A 45 4.03 -10.95 4.46
C THR A 45 4.11 -10.34 3.05
N GLY A 46 4.63 -9.11 2.91
CA GLY A 46 4.86 -8.45 1.63
C GLY A 46 3.65 -7.73 1.04
N LYS A 47 2.59 -7.44 1.81
CA LYS A 47 1.36 -6.77 1.33
C LYS A 47 1.63 -5.52 0.50
N THR A 48 2.39 -4.57 1.04
CA THR A 48 2.74 -3.31 0.36
C THR A 48 3.56 -3.56 -0.91
N PHE A 49 4.49 -4.52 -0.87
CA PHE A 49 5.34 -4.88 -2.01
C PHE A 49 4.51 -5.47 -3.16
N ILE A 50 3.66 -6.46 -2.84
CA ILE A 50 2.77 -7.10 -3.81
C ILE A 50 1.75 -6.10 -4.36
N GLY A 51 1.13 -5.30 -3.49
CA GLY A 51 0.17 -4.28 -3.90
C GLY A 51 0.80 -3.28 -4.88
N SER A 52 2.04 -2.84 -4.59
CA SER A 52 2.79 -1.93 -5.45
C SER A 52 3.13 -2.57 -6.80
N TYR A 53 3.56 -3.85 -6.80
CA TYR A 53 3.84 -4.60 -8.02
C TYR A 53 2.60 -4.71 -8.92
N LEU A 54 1.49 -5.21 -8.37
CA LEU A 54 0.24 -5.41 -9.10
C LEU A 54 -0.30 -4.09 -9.69
N ALA A 55 -0.19 -3.01 -8.94
CA ALA A 55 -0.59 -1.69 -9.39
C ALA A 55 0.31 -1.20 -10.53
N LEU A 56 1.63 -1.30 -10.38
CA LEU A 56 2.58 -0.84 -11.40
C LEU A 56 2.54 -1.69 -12.67
N GLU A 57 2.30 -3.00 -12.56
CA GLU A 57 2.10 -3.86 -13.73
C GLU A 57 0.99 -3.30 -14.62
N GLN A 58 -0.15 -2.88 -14.04
CA GLN A 58 -1.26 -2.30 -14.80
C GLN A 58 -1.00 -0.85 -15.22
N VAL A 59 -0.36 -0.02 -14.39
CA VAL A 59 -0.05 1.38 -14.74
C VAL A 59 0.98 1.46 -15.88
N MET A 60 1.90 0.51 -15.96
CA MET A 60 2.90 0.45 -17.03
C MET A 60 2.40 -0.22 -18.30
N ASP A 61 1.28 -0.93 -18.23
CA ASP A 61 0.63 -1.55 -19.37
C ASP A 61 -0.24 -0.53 -20.12
N LYS A 62 0.06 -0.33 -21.41
CA LYS A 62 -0.65 0.62 -22.26
C LYS A 62 -2.07 0.20 -22.65
N ASP A 63 -2.39 -1.09 -22.46
CA ASP A 63 -3.69 -1.64 -22.80
C ASP A 63 -4.70 -1.49 -21.65
N THR A 64 -4.27 -0.92 -20.51
CA THR A 64 -5.13 -0.58 -19.39
C THR A 64 -5.47 0.91 -19.34
N PRO A 65 -6.56 1.30 -18.69
CA PRO A 65 -6.93 2.71 -18.55
C PRO A 65 -6.16 3.44 -17.44
N TYR A 66 -5.27 2.76 -16.74
CA TYR A 66 -4.59 3.33 -15.57
C TYR A 66 -3.31 4.06 -15.96
N GLU A 67 -3.22 5.32 -15.59
CA GLU A 67 -2.09 6.20 -15.93
C GLU A 67 -1.10 6.35 -14.79
N LYS A 68 -1.57 6.18 -13.54
CA LYS A 68 -0.75 6.38 -12.35
C LYS A 68 -1.14 5.52 -11.16
N LEU A 69 -0.14 5.26 -10.33
CA LEU A 69 -0.29 4.75 -8.98
C LEU A 69 -0.31 5.92 -7.99
N ILE A 70 -1.30 5.96 -7.11
CA ILE A 70 -1.37 6.89 -5.98
C ILE A 70 -1.24 6.09 -4.68
N VAL A 71 -0.17 6.36 -3.93
CA VAL A 71 0.01 5.80 -2.60
C VAL A 71 -0.52 6.77 -1.57
N VAL A 72 -1.43 6.30 -0.71
CA VAL A 72 -2.09 7.12 0.31
C VAL A 72 -1.76 6.58 1.69
N ARG A 73 -1.38 7.47 2.61
CA ARG A 73 -1.21 7.18 4.04
C ARG A 73 -1.93 8.21 4.91
N SER A 74 -2.21 7.83 6.16
CA SER A 74 -2.67 8.79 7.15
C SER A 74 -1.64 9.90 7.36
N ALA A 75 -2.12 11.12 7.53
CA ALA A 75 -1.30 12.28 7.87
C ALA A 75 -0.89 12.32 9.36
N VAL A 76 -1.53 11.48 10.19
CA VAL A 76 -1.24 11.45 11.63
C VAL A 76 0.11 10.78 11.83
N PRO A 77 1.11 11.47 12.43
CA PRO A 77 2.35 10.83 12.80
C PRO A 77 2.02 9.63 13.71
N THR A 78 2.53 8.46 13.37
CA THR A 78 2.56 7.35 14.33
C THR A 78 3.29 7.85 15.57
N ARG A 79 2.86 7.44 16.77
CA ARG A 79 3.43 7.90 18.06
C ARG A 79 4.95 7.79 18.12
N ASP A 80 5.52 6.87 17.32
CA ASP A 80 6.97 6.65 17.26
C ASP A 80 7.74 7.72 16.47
N MET A 81 7.07 8.49 15.61
CA MET A 81 7.72 9.52 14.79
C MET A 81 7.62 10.92 15.36
N GLY A 82 7.16 11.16 16.58
CA GLY A 82 7.15 12.46 17.24
C GLY A 82 6.92 13.65 16.29
N PHE A 83 7.00 14.85 16.80
CA PHE A 83 7.01 16.06 15.98
C PHE A 83 8.34 16.08 15.20
N LEU A 84 8.36 15.61 13.95
CA LEU A 84 9.53 15.72 13.08
C LEU A 84 9.82 17.21 12.87
N PRO A 85 10.93 17.76 13.44
CA PRO A 85 11.39 19.10 13.07
C PRO A 85 11.90 19.00 11.62
N GLY A 86 11.57 19.98 10.81
CA GLY A 86 12.04 20.03 9.42
C GLY A 86 11.04 20.66 8.47
N THR A 87 11.47 20.86 7.24
CA THR A 87 10.66 21.36 6.13
C THR A 87 9.58 20.34 5.73
N MET A 88 8.58 20.78 4.98
CA MET A 88 7.56 19.89 4.41
C MET A 88 8.21 18.79 3.55
N GLU A 89 9.24 19.10 2.79
CA GLU A 89 9.99 18.17 1.92
C GLU A 89 10.70 17.07 2.73
N GLU A 90 11.38 17.46 3.83
CA GLU A 90 12.06 16.49 4.70
C GLU A 90 11.08 15.50 5.37
N LYS A 91 9.88 15.98 5.71
CA LYS A 91 8.81 15.13 6.23
C LYS A 91 8.27 14.19 5.17
N GLU A 92 8.05 14.68 3.97
CA GLU A 92 7.58 13.87 2.84
C GLU A 92 8.60 12.79 2.48
N ASP A 93 9.89 13.09 2.49
CA ASP A 93 10.97 12.14 2.26
C ASP A 93 10.96 10.99 3.28
N ALA A 94 10.72 11.27 4.56
CA ALA A 94 10.61 10.23 5.59
C ALA A 94 9.42 9.29 5.35
N TYR A 95 8.29 9.82 4.89
CA TYR A 95 7.10 9.02 4.58
C TYR A 95 7.25 8.22 3.28
N THR A 96 7.95 8.75 2.29
CA THR A 96 8.11 8.12 0.97
C THR A 96 9.28 7.14 0.91
N ALA A 97 10.25 7.22 1.82
CA ALA A 97 11.44 6.38 1.82
C ALA A 97 11.16 4.86 1.70
N PRO A 98 10.19 4.27 2.43
CA PRO A 98 9.87 2.86 2.28
C PRO A 98 9.35 2.50 0.87
N TYR A 99 8.54 3.38 0.27
CA TYR A 99 8.01 3.16 -1.07
C TYR A 99 9.08 3.35 -2.13
N ARG A 100 9.97 4.34 -1.95
CA ARG A 100 11.14 4.53 -2.82
C ARG A 100 11.99 3.26 -2.88
N ALA A 101 12.25 2.62 -1.73
CA ALA A 101 12.97 1.36 -1.69
C ALA A 101 12.23 0.25 -2.46
N ILE A 102 10.94 0.05 -2.19
CA ILE A 102 10.11 -0.95 -2.87
C ILE A 102 10.10 -0.73 -4.39
N ILE A 103 9.86 0.49 -4.84
CA ILE A 103 9.77 0.80 -6.27
C ILE A 103 11.12 0.61 -6.95
N ASN A 104 12.23 1.01 -6.31
CA ASN A 104 13.57 0.80 -6.84
C ASN A 104 13.91 -0.69 -6.97
N ASP A 105 13.49 -1.52 -6.00
CA ASP A 105 13.67 -2.97 -6.05
C ASP A 105 12.82 -3.60 -7.17
N LEU A 106 11.57 -3.15 -7.35
CA LEU A 106 10.67 -3.65 -8.38
C LEU A 106 11.16 -3.39 -9.82
N PHE A 107 11.99 -2.37 -10.01
CA PHE A 107 12.56 -2.06 -11.33
C PHE A 107 14.07 -2.38 -11.43
N ASP A 108 14.68 -2.93 -10.38
CA ASP A 108 16.14 -3.09 -10.28
C ASP A 108 16.91 -1.80 -10.69
N ASP A 109 16.37 -0.65 -10.28
CA ASP A 109 16.86 0.68 -10.66
C ASP A 109 16.76 1.65 -9.49
N LYS A 110 17.90 2.05 -8.93
CA LYS A 110 17.98 2.98 -7.78
C LYS A 110 17.33 4.35 -8.01
N GLY A 111 17.04 4.72 -9.26
CA GLY A 111 16.36 5.96 -9.65
C GLY A 111 14.91 5.74 -10.10
N ALA A 112 14.35 4.54 -9.94
CA ALA A 112 13.01 4.23 -10.46
C ALA A 112 11.92 5.13 -9.87
N TRP A 113 11.93 5.34 -8.57
CA TRP A 113 10.99 6.25 -7.90
C TRP A 113 11.00 7.65 -8.52
N ASP A 114 12.17 8.25 -8.66
CA ASP A 114 12.30 9.61 -9.17
C ASP A 114 11.86 9.71 -10.64
N LYS A 115 12.17 8.70 -11.46
CA LYS A 115 11.72 8.60 -12.85
C LYS A 115 10.20 8.51 -12.97
N LEU A 116 9.57 7.70 -12.13
CA LEU A 116 8.11 7.53 -12.11
C LEU A 116 7.40 8.77 -11.57
N THR A 117 7.96 9.44 -10.57
CA THR A 117 7.43 10.70 -10.05
C THR A 117 7.53 11.81 -11.10
N GLN A 118 8.67 11.95 -11.79
CA GLN A 118 8.84 12.92 -12.86
C GLN A 118 7.89 12.68 -14.04
N SER A 119 7.64 11.40 -14.39
CA SER A 119 6.69 11.03 -15.45
C SER A 119 5.23 11.05 -14.99
N LYS A 120 4.96 11.36 -13.73
CA LYS A 120 3.63 11.35 -13.09
C LYS A 120 2.94 9.99 -13.10
N ASN A 121 3.72 8.90 -13.18
CA ASN A 121 3.19 7.55 -13.08
C ASN A 121 3.09 7.06 -11.62
N ILE A 122 3.70 7.79 -10.67
CA ILE A 122 3.51 7.57 -9.23
C ILE A 122 3.31 8.91 -8.52
N GLU A 123 2.46 8.90 -7.50
CA GLU A 123 2.16 10.05 -6.65
C GLU A 123 1.99 9.56 -5.22
N PHE A 124 2.51 10.30 -4.26
CA PHE A 124 2.28 10.05 -2.83
C PHE A 124 1.39 11.15 -2.27
N LEU A 125 0.33 10.76 -1.55
CA LEU A 125 -0.59 11.69 -0.91
C LEU A 125 -0.84 11.27 0.53
N THR A 126 -1.01 12.23 1.42
CA THR A 126 -1.62 11.95 2.72
C THR A 126 -3.13 12.12 2.64
N THR A 127 -3.85 11.47 3.56
CA THR A 127 -5.33 11.56 3.65
C THR A 127 -5.85 12.99 3.73
N SER A 128 -5.05 13.93 4.26
CA SER A 128 -5.39 15.34 4.34
C SER A 128 -5.47 16.02 2.97
N PHE A 129 -4.68 15.59 1.98
CA PHE A 129 -4.64 16.21 0.65
C PHE A 129 -5.64 15.64 -0.34
N ILE A 130 -6.30 14.52 0.00
CA ILE A 130 -7.29 13.89 -0.89
C ILE A 130 -8.62 14.64 -0.94
N ARG A 131 -8.92 15.43 0.10
CA ARG A 131 -10.19 16.18 0.16
C ARG A 131 -10.30 17.17 -1.00
N GLY A 132 -11.45 17.11 -1.72
CA GLY A 132 -11.72 18.00 -2.87
C GLY A 132 -11.15 17.51 -4.20
N LEU A 133 -10.38 16.42 -4.23
CA LEU A 133 -9.93 15.81 -5.48
C LEU A 133 -11.01 14.89 -6.05
N THR A 134 -10.95 14.66 -7.35
CA THR A 134 -11.58 13.52 -8.03
C THR A 134 -10.47 12.74 -8.73
N ILE A 135 -10.30 11.50 -8.33
CA ILE A 135 -9.25 10.61 -8.84
C ILE A 135 -9.82 9.88 -10.05
N LYS A 136 -9.12 9.91 -11.17
CA LYS A 136 -9.48 9.20 -12.40
C LYS A 136 -8.26 8.52 -13.01
N ASN A 137 -8.48 7.46 -13.79
CA ASN A 137 -7.45 6.71 -14.51
C ASN A 137 -6.27 6.33 -13.61
N ALA A 138 -6.56 5.85 -12.39
CA ALA A 138 -5.52 5.61 -11.39
C ALA A 138 -5.80 4.35 -10.56
N ILE A 139 -4.71 3.78 -10.06
CA ILE A 139 -4.77 2.75 -9.01
C ILE A 139 -4.37 3.42 -7.70
N VAL A 140 -5.19 3.27 -6.67
CA VAL A 140 -4.98 3.87 -5.35
C VAL A 140 -4.63 2.77 -4.35
N ILE A 141 -3.51 2.91 -3.67
CA ILE A 141 -3.14 2.05 -2.54
C ILE A 141 -3.31 2.87 -1.27
N ILE A 142 -4.20 2.44 -0.37
CA ILE A 142 -4.17 2.91 1.03
C ILE A 142 -3.27 1.94 1.78
N ASP A 143 -2.10 2.41 2.19
CA ASP A 143 -1.17 1.60 2.95
C ASP A 143 -1.18 1.96 4.43
N GLU A 144 -0.86 0.97 5.29
CA GLU A 144 -0.98 1.10 6.74
C GLU A 144 -2.38 1.61 7.16
N ALA A 145 -3.43 1.04 6.55
CA ALA A 145 -4.82 1.50 6.70
C ALA A 145 -5.30 1.45 8.14
N GLN A 146 -4.71 0.64 9.03
CA GLN A 146 -4.98 0.63 10.46
C GLN A 146 -4.64 1.95 11.14
N ASN A 147 -3.79 2.79 10.53
CA ASN A 147 -3.43 4.12 11.04
C ASN A 147 -4.38 5.22 10.56
N CYS A 148 -5.32 4.89 9.67
CA CYS A 148 -6.35 5.82 9.21
C CYS A 148 -7.60 5.72 10.10
N ASN A 149 -8.24 6.85 10.37
CA ASN A 149 -9.56 6.83 10.97
C ASN A 149 -10.66 6.57 9.92
N TYR A 150 -11.87 6.26 10.38
CA TYR A 150 -13.02 5.95 9.50
C TYR A 150 -13.31 7.04 8.48
N HIS A 151 -13.27 8.30 8.89
CA HIS A 151 -13.57 9.44 8.00
C HIS A 151 -12.48 9.62 6.93
N GLU A 152 -11.22 9.35 7.24
CA GLU A 152 -10.13 9.36 6.27
C GLU A 152 -10.35 8.28 5.21
N LEU A 153 -10.63 7.03 5.62
CA LEU A 153 -10.89 5.92 4.71
C LEU A 153 -12.09 6.20 3.80
N CYS A 154 -13.21 6.65 4.37
CA CYS A 154 -14.40 7.05 3.61
C CYS A 154 -14.09 8.23 2.67
N SER A 155 -13.24 9.16 3.09
CA SER A 155 -12.83 10.29 2.26
C SER A 155 -12.06 9.82 1.02
N VAL A 156 -11.18 8.83 1.14
CA VAL A 156 -10.43 8.29 0.00
C VAL A 156 -11.36 7.59 -0.99
N ILE A 157 -12.16 6.62 -0.52
CA ILE A 157 -13.00 5.81 -1.43
C ILE A 157 -14.04 6.66 -2.16
N THR A 158 -14.56 7.71 -1.53
CA THR A 158 -15.54 8.61 -2.15
C THR A 158 -14.94 9.59 -3.16
N ARG A 159 -13.62 9.61 -3.34
CA ARG A 159 -12.91 10.39 -4.37
C ARG A 159 -12.62 9.60 -5.63
N LEU A 160 -12.81 8.28 -5.60
CA LEU A 160 -12.59 7.43 -6.77
C LEU A 160 -13.65 7.73 -7.83
N GLY A 161 -13.20 8.04 -9.03
CA GLY A 161 -14.03 8.29 -10.21
C GLY A 161 -13.83 7.21 -11.27
N ASP A 162 -13.98 7.60 -12.53
CA ASP A 162 -13.90 6.66 -13.65
C ASP A 162 -12.51 6.02 -13.77
N ASN A 163 -12.47 4.76 -14.18
CA ASN A 163 -11.24 4.01 -14.40
C ASN A 163 -10.32 4.04 -13.17
N THR A 164 -10.86 3.71 -12.01
CA THR A 164 -10.05 3.60 -10.79
C THR A 164 -10.11 2.22 -10.22
N LYS A 165 -9.02 1.81 -9.59
CA LYS A 165 -8.88 0.57 -8.84
C LYS A 165 -8.27 0.86 -7.48
N MET A 166 -8.56 0.03 -6.48
CA MET A 166 -8.14 0.28 -5.11
C MET A 166 -7.53 -0.97 -4.48
N ILE A 167 -6.46 -0.76 -3.73
CA ILE A 167 -5.87 -1.76 -2.85
C ILE A 167 -5.81 -1.15 -1.45
N VAL A 168 -6.39 -1.82 -0.47
CA VAL A 168 -6.30 -1.44 0.95
C VAL A 168 -5.35 -2.41 1.62
N SER A 169 -4.26 -1.92 2.20
CA SER A 169 -3.24 -2.73 2.87
C SER A 169 -3.11 -2.31 4.33
N GLY A 170 -3.10 -3.26 5.23
CA GLY A 170 -2.95 -2.97 6.66
C GLY A 170 -2.89 -4.20 7.55
N ASP A 171 -2.44 -3.98 8.80
CA ASP A 171 -2.38 -4.98 9.83
C ASP A 171 -3.34 -4.62 10.97
N TYR A 172 -4.42 -5.39 11.10
CA TYR A 172 -5.45 -5.13 12.10
C TYR A 172 -5.11 -5.67 13.49
N TYR A 173 -4.18 -6.62 13.56
CA TYR A 173 -3.76 -7.21 14.82
C TYR A 173 -2.72 -6.34 15.53
N GLN A 174 -1.97 -5.52 14.79
CA GLN A 174 -0.97 -4.57 15.29
C GLN A 174 -1.52 -3.17 15.52
N SER A 175 -2.83 -2.95 15.48
CA SER A 175 -3.34 -1.60 15.70
C SER A 175 -2.95 -1.12 17.10
N ASP A 176 -2.05 -0.13 17.18
CA ASP A 176 -1.72 0.64 18.38
C ASP A 176 -2.92 1.42 18.94
N PHE A 177 -4.05 1.33 18.28
CA PHE A 177 -5.35 1.84 18.72
C PHE A 177 -5.85 1.02 19.91
N ARG A 178 -5.14 1.13 21.05
CA ARG A 178 -5.61 0.58 22.34
C ARG A 178 -6.80 1.35 22.91
N HIS A 179 -7.22 2.44 22.25
CA HIS A 179 -8.43 3.16 22.60
C HIS A 179 -9.62 2.69 21.77
N ASN A 180 -10.67 2.25 22.46
CA ASN A 180 -11.85 1.56 21.93
C ASN A 180 -12.60 2.29 20.76
N ASN A 181 -12.43 3.62 20.61
CA ASN A 181 -13.16 4.39 19.59
C ASN A 181 -12.55 4.28 18.19
N ASP A 182 -11.22 4.12 18.07
CA ASP A 182 -10.57 4.06 16.76
C ASP A 182 -10.58 2.66 16.14
N LYS A 183 -10.58 1.61 16.99
CA LYS A 183 -10.73 0.22 16.53
C LYS A 183 -12.05 -0.05 15.82
N ASN A 184 -13.11 0.63 16.22
CA ASN A 184 -14.43 0.44 15.62
C ASN A 184 -14.49 0.98 14.19
N GLY A 185 -13.77 2.07 13.89
CA GLY A 185 -13.85 2.74 12.58
C GLY A 185 -13.30 1.91 11.43
N ILE A 186 -12.12 1.29 11.60
CA ILE A 186 -11.53 0.47 10.54
C ILE A 186 -12.29 -0.85 10.40
N GLY A 187 -12.73 -1.46 11.50
CA GLY A 187 -13.55 -2.68 11.46
C GLY A 187 -14.89 -2.46 10.75
N GLU A 188 -15.50 -1.29 10.93
CA GLU A 188 -16.73 -0.92 10.22
C GLU A 188 -16.48 -0.70 8.74
N PHE A 189 -15.40 0.00 8.39
CA PHE A 189 -15.01 0.21 7.00
C PHE A 189 -14.78 -1.11 6.26
N LEU A 190 -14.10 -2.08 6.89
CA LEU A 190 -13.89 -3.39 6.29
C LEU A 190 -15.17 -4.17 6.08
N LYS A 191 -16.09 -4.15 7.05
CA LYS A 191 -17.41 -4.79 6.89
C LYS A 191 -18.16 -4.23 5.68
N ILE A 192 -18.00 -2.93 5.42
CA ILE A 192 -18.58 -2.29 4.23
C ILE A 192 -17.92 -2.84 2.97
N LEU A 193 -16.57 -2.90 2.93
CA LEU A 193 -15.87 -3.43 1.77
C LEU A 193 -16.19 -4.92 1.52
N ASP A 194 -16.25 -5.74 2.59
CA ASP A 194 -16.62 -7.16 2.51
C ASP A 194 -18.06 -7.36 1.96
N ALA A 195 -18.96 -6.41 2.21
CA ALA A 195 -20.32 -6.44 1.68
C ALA A 195 -20.42 -5.96 0.22
N MET A 196 -19.37 -5.32 -0.30
CA MET A 196 -19.33 -4.81 -1.68
C MET A 196 -18.83 -5.89 -2.64
N LYS A 197 -19.55 -6.10 -3.75
CA LYS A 197 -19.16 -7.06 -4.82
C LYS A 197 -17.89 -6.69 -5.59
N TYR A 198 -17.27 -5.56 -5.28
CA TYR A 198 -16.11 -5.02 -5.99
C TYR A 198 -14.78 -5.32 -5.31
N PHE A 199 -14.81 -5.89 -4.11
CA PHE A 199 -13.63 -6.15 -3.30
C PHE A 199 -13.49 -7.63 -2.99
N ASP A 200 -12.26 -8.13 -3.07
CA ASP A 200 -11.87 -9.41 -2.50
C ASP A 200 -10.88 -9.17 -1.36
N ARG A 201 -11.12 -9.81 -0.23
CA ARG A 201 -10.26 -9.75 0.94
C ARG A 201 -9.37 -10.96 1.02
N ILE A 202 -8.09 -10.74 1.26
CA ILE A 202 -7.08 -11.76 1.49
C ILE A 202 -6.43 -11.52 2.85
N ASP A 203 -6.58 -12.48 3.75
CA ASP A 203 -6.02 -12.44 5.09
C ASP A 203 -4.70 -13.24 5.12
N PHE A 204 -3.58 -12.54 5.36
CA PHE A 204 -2.25 -13.11 5.43
C PHE A 204 -1.95 -13.60 6.84
N GLY A 205 -1.61 -14.88 6.97
CA GLY A 205 -1.25 -15.53 8.22
C GLY A 205 0.26 -15.63 8.45
N TRP A 206 0.64 -16.37 9.48
CA TRP A 206 2.04 -16.64 9.79
C TRP A 206 2.77 -17.44 8.72
N GLU A 207 2.05 -18.27 7.98
CA GLU A 207 2.52 -19.05 6.84
C GLU A 207 2.98 -18.16 5.68
N ASP A 208 2.44 -16.92 5.61
CA ASP A 208 2.76 -15.96 4.57
C ASP A 208 3.94 -15.05 4.90
N ILE A 209 4.56 -15.19 6.08
CA ILE A 209 5.71 -14.36 6.46
C ILE A 209 6.92 -14.73 5.60
N VAL A 210 7.32 -13.81 4.71
CA VAL A 210 8.44 -13.95 3.76
C VAL A 210 9.69 -13.20 4.28
N ARG A 211 10.09 -13.53 5.50
CA ARG A 211 11.27 -12.94 6.18
C ARG A 211 12.22 -14.04 6.62
N SER A 212 13.47 -13.65 7.03
CA SER A 212 14.42 -14.59 7.61
C SER A 212 13.84 -15.33 8.83
N GLY A 213 14.36 -16.51 9.14
CA GLY A 213 13.87 -17.32 10.26
C GLY A 213 13.81 -16.56 11.59
N LEU A 214 14.84 -15.77 11.90
CA LEU A 214 14.88 -14.92 13.10
C LEU A 214 13.73 -13.89 13.13
N VAL A 215 13.51 -13.18 12.03
CA VAL A 215 12.48 -12.15 11.97
C VAL A 215 11.08 -12.78 12.01
N ARG A 216 10.89 -13.91 11.35
CA ARG A 216 9.64 -14.67 11.40
C ARG A 216 9.32 -15.12 12.83
N ASP A 217 10.28 -15.75 13.51
CA ASP A 217 10.12 -16.20 14.89
C ASP A 217 9.81 -15.04 15.84
N PHE A 218 10.51 -13.92 15.69
CA PHE A 218 10.22 -12.71 16.47
C PHE A 218 8.79 -12.19 16.25
N LEU A 219 8.32 -12.11 15.00
CA LEU A 219 6.97 -11.61 14.68
C LEU A 219 5.89 -12.52 15.27
N MET A 220 6.05 -13.83 15.15
CA MET A 220 5.12 -14.80 15.69
C MET A 220 5.09 -14.76 17.24
N THR A 221 6.27 -14.74 17.88
CA THR A 221 6.39 -14.66 19.33
C THR A 221 5.81 -13.36 19.89
N LYS A 222 6.10 -12.23 19.21
CA LYS A 222 5.54 -10.92 19.56
C LYS A 222 4.02 -10.96 19.59
N GLU A 223 3.39 -11.51 18.54
CA GLU A 223 1.93 -11.60 18.47
C GLU A 223 1.35 -12.50 19.58
N LEU A 224 2.00 -13.62 19.90
CA LEU A 224 1.59 -14.48 20.99
C LEU A 224 1.61 -13.76 22.34
N VAL A 225 2.69 -13.00 22.63
CA VAL A 225 2.81 -12.21 23.87
C VAL A 225 1.74 -11.12 23.91
N GLU A 226 1.55 -10.35 22.83
CA GLU A 226 0.60 -9.25 22.76
C GLU A 226 -0.87 -9.72 22.87
N THR A 227 -1.17 -10.93 22.41
CA THR A 227 -2.51 -11.53 22.50
C THR A 227 -2.73 -12.34 23.77
N GLY A 228 -1.73 -12.41 24.67
CA GLY A 228 -1.82 -13.17 25.93
C GLY A 228 -1.91 -14.69 25.73
N LYS A 229 -1.37 -15.20 24.64
CA LYS A 229 -1.32 -16.63 24.32
C LYS A 229 0.01 -17.28 24.72
N LEU A 230 0.93 -16.48 25.23
CA LEU A 230 2.25 -16.88 25.72
C LEU A 230 2.47 -16.32 27.11
#